data_e38d2ed661d338a23c81a7ef8fe35891
#
_entry.id   e38d2ed661d338a23c81a7ef8fe35891
#
_cell.length_a   1.000
_cell.length_b   1.000
_cell.length_c   1.000
_cell.angle_alpha   90.00
_cell.angle_beta   90.00
_cell.angle_gamma   90.00
#
_symmetry.space_group_name_H-M   'P 1'
#
loop_
_entity.id
_entity.type
_entity.pdbx_description
1 polymer ?
#
loop_
_entity_poly.entity_id
_entity_poly.type
_entity_poly.pdbx_seq_one_letter_code
_entity_poly.pdbx_strand_id
1 'polypeptide(L)'
;MDCLKNISTKNTYLEILKKTKTLFILVLMFFSGVFSVNAQCPSIASTNQSFCDIQPPTIADLQAIDNGSGFSWYDTATSTEILPLGTGLANGEDYYLDNAAGNCGTRIKVTVSLYTAPLGPNFQGICVSALNQATLASLYAIGNNVQWYSQPFGGVALPLTTIVTSGSTYYAGQTNPITGCLTSRLPVSVAVNVVLGPTGDAVQNFCNTTGNPPKVGDLVASGINNWYFTSTSALVLSPNTPLVNGHVYYGTNVSAPCESTQKLQVQSVLC
;
A
#
# COMPACT_ATOMS: atom_id res chain seq x y z
N MET A 1 -90.58 -53.30 6.68
CA MET A 1 -90.33 -51.89 7.16
C MET A 1 -88.83 -51.49 7.10
N ASP A 2 -87.95 -52.37 6.60
CA ASP A 2 -86.46 -52.10 6.68
C ASP A 2 -85.83 -51.54 5.44
N CYS A 3 -86.57 -51.47 4.33
CA CYS A 3 -85.99 -50.97 3.07
C CYS A 3 -85.86 -49.40 2.98
N LEU A 4 -86.76 -48.68 3.69
CA LEU A 4 -86.79 -47.21 3.66
C LEU A 4 -85.77 -46.56 4.62
N LYS A 5 -85.31 -47.26 5.68
CA LYS A 5 -84.31 -46.78 6.60
C LYS A 5 -82.87 -46.73 5.94
N ASN A 6 -82.59 -47.69 5.05
CA ASN A 6 -81.26 -47.82 4.43
C ASN A 6 -81.03 -46.79 3.32
N ILE A 7 -82.08 -46.22 2.70
CA ILE A 7 -81.97 -45.20 1.69
C ILE A 7 -81.69 -43.80 2.32
N SER A 8 -82.28 -43.51 3.47
CA SER A 8 -82.12 -42.24 4.20
C SER A 8 -80.73 -42.12 4.78
N THR A 9 -80.10 -43.18 5.28
CA THR A 9 -78.75 -43.15 5.84
C THR A 9 -77.66 -43.01 4.72
N LYS A 10 -77.88 -43.63 3.55
CA LYS A 10 -76.97 -43.49 2.42
C LYS A 10 -76.97 -42.05 1.83
N ASN A 11 -78.15 -41.41 1.75
CA ASN A 11 -78.21 -40.03 1.28
C ASN A 11 -77.60 -39.05 2.26
N THR A 12 -77.74 -39.26 3.56
CA THR A 12 -77.09 -38.41 4.59
C THR A 12 -75.55 -38.57 4.57
N TYR A 13 -75.08 -39.80 4.35
CA TYR A 13 -73.68 -40.07 4.24
C TYR A 13 -73.04 -39.43 2.95
N LEU A 14 -73.80 -39.47 1.83
CA LEU A 14 -73.32 -38.84 0.57
C LEU A 14 -73.29 -37.31 0.66
N GLU A 15 -74.21 -36.70 1.37
CA GLU A 15 -74.27 -35.28 1.63
C GLU A 15 -73.13 -34.83 2.59
N ILE A 16 -72.81 -35.61 3.60
CA ILE A 16 -71.66 -35.36 4.50
C ILE A 16 -70.35 -35.48 3.72
N LEU A 17 -70.18 -36.49 2.87
CA LEU A 17 -69.01 -36.69 2.04
C LEU A 17 -68.82 -35.55 1.01
N LYS A 18 -69.90 -35.04 0.41
CA LYS A 18 -69.81 -33.87 -0.47
C LYS A 18 -69.42 -32.62 0.30
N LYS A 19 -69.99 -32.35 1.46
CA LYS A 19 -69.65 -31.20 2.32
C LYS A 19 -68.20 -31.26 2.81
N THR A 20 -67.73 -32.45 3.20
CA THR A 20 -66.34 -32.61 3.61
C THR A 20 -65.37 -32.46 2.45
N LYS A 21 -65.66 -32.96 1.22
CA LYS A 21 -64.84 -32.68 0.04
C LYS A 21 -64.82 -31.21 -0.33
N THR A 22 -65.98 -30.53 -0.28
CA THR A 22 -66.05 -29.09 -0.58
C THR A 22 -65.29 -28.26 0.47
N LEU A 23 -65.40 -28.63 1.75
CA LEU A 23 -64.65 -27.99 2.82
C LEU A 23 -63.14 -28.24 2.70
N PHE A 24 -62.73 -29.45 2.30
CA PHE A 24 -61.32 -29.78 2.06
C PHE A 24 -60.73 -29.05 0.86
N ILE A 25 -61.50 -28.86 -0.23
CA ILE A 25 -61.12 -28.07 -1.40
C ILE A 25 -61.06 -26.60 -1.03
N LEU A 26 -61.99 -26.07 -0.24
CA LEU A 26 -61.95 -24.70 0.26
C LEU A 26 -60.76 -24.46 1.21
N VAL A 27 -60.42 -25.39 2.08
CA VAL A 27 -59.26 -25.31 2.94
C VAL A 27 -57.97 -25.41 2.15
N LEU A 28 -57.90 -26.27 1.11
CA LEU A 28 -56.77 -26.32 0.18
C LEU A 28 -56.61 -25.02 -0.66
N MET A 29 -57.73 -24.38 -1.04
CA MET A 29 -57.67 -23.08 -1.75
C MET A 29 -57.29 -21.92 -0.81
N PHE A 30 -57.59 -21.99 0.47
CA PHE A 30 -57.14 -21.01 1.47
C PHE A 30 -55.65 -21.20 1.85
N PHE A 31 -55.08 -22.41 1.70
CA PHE A 31 -53.66 -22.68 1.90
C PHE A 31 -52.81 -22.45 0.63
N SER A 32 -53.45 -22.26 -0.52
CA SER A 32 -52.73 -21.70 -1.71
C SER A 32 -52.67 -20.18 -1.62
N GLY A 33 -52.61 -19.62 -0.42
CA GLY A 33 -52.08 -18.28 -0.20
C GLY A 33 -50.74 -18.21 -0.85
N VAL A 34 -50.65 -17.45 -1.92
CA VAL A 34 -49.41 -17.06 -2.57
C VAL A 34 -48.55 -16.48 -1.45
N PHE A 35 -47.63 -17.28 -0.87
CA PHE A 35 -46.51 -16.72 -0.17
C PHE A 35 -45.75 -15.94 -1.23
N SER A 36 -46.09 -14.67 -1.39
CA SER A 36 -45.19 -13.72 -2.02
C SER A 36 -43.97 -13.70 -1.14
N VAL A 37 -43.00 -14.55 -1.44
CA VAL A 37 -41.66 -14.41 -0.91
C VAL A 37 -41.21 -13.09 -1.53
N ASN A 38 -41.46 -11.97 -0.83
CA ASN A 38 -40.82 -10.74 -1.18
C ASN A 38 -39.32 -11.03 -1.11
N ALA A 39 -38.68 -11.07 -2.28
CA ALA A 39 -37.25 -11.20 -2.33
C ALA A 39 -36.64 -10.10 -1.47
N GLN A 40 -36.06 -10.48 -0.34
CA GLN A 40 -35.44 -9.52 0.58
C GLN A 40 -34.15 -9.04 -0.06
N CYS A 41 -34.00 -7.71 -0.11
CA CYS A 41 -32.79 -7.13 -0.68
C CYS A 41 -31.63 -7.28 0.33
N PRO A 42 -30.43 -7.64 -0.15
CA PRO A 42 -29.25 -7.70 0.69
C PRO A 42 -28.93 -6.30 1.24
N SER A 43 -28.14 -6.27 2.30
CA SER A 43 -27.63 -5.04 2.89
C SER A 43 -26.12 -5.10 3.05
N ILE A 44 -25.50 -3.97 3.33
CA ILE A 44 -24.05 -3.87 3.57
C ILE A 44 -23.78 -3.07 4.83
N ALA A 45 -22.72 -3.43 5.55
CA ALA A 45 -22.27 -2.69 6.72
C ALA A 45 -21.48 -1.42 6.33
N SER A 46 -20.79 -1.44 5.17
CA SER A 46 -20.00 -0.32 4.67
C SER A 46 -20.04 -0.25 3.16
N THR A 47 -20.28 0.95 2.63
CA THR A 47 -20.20 1.25 1.20
C THR A 47 -18.76 1.42 0.71
N ASN A 48 -17.79 1.55 1.61
CA ASN A 48 -16.37 1.55 1.29
C ASN A 48 -15.74 0.31 1.90
N GLN A 49 -15.20 -0.58 1.06
CA GLN A 49 -14.54 -1.80 1.51
C GLN A 49 -13.07 -1.77 1.12
N SER A 50 -12.21 -2.06 2.08
CA SER A 50 -10.76 -1.94 1.95
C SER A 50 -10.09 -3.29 2.05
N PHE A 51 -9.17 -3.55 1.12
CA PHE A 51 -8.44 -4.81 1.02
C PHE A 51 -6.94 -4.56 0.87
N CYS A 52 -6.12 -5.60 1.08
CA CYS A 52 -4.69 -5.59 0.81
C CYS A 52 -4.36 -6.54 -0.34
N ASP A 53 -3.33 -6.20 -1.10
CA ASP A 53 -2.92 -6.91 -2.32
C ASP A 53 -2.06 -8.15 -2.10
N ILE A 54 -1.71 -8.47 -0.84
CA ILE A 54 -0.87 -9.66 -0.52
C ILE A 54 -1.53 -10.97 -0.98
N GLN A 55 -2.85 -10.99 -0.98
CA GLN A 55 -3.69 -11.94 -1.69
C GLN A 55 -4.64 -11.11 -2.54
N PRO A 56 -4.55 -11.19 -3.88
CA PRO A 56 -5.41 -10.40 -4.74
C PRO A 56 -6.88 -10.64 -4.41
N PRO A 57 -7.62 -9.63 -3.90
CA PRO A 57 -9.01 -9.81 -3.52
C PRO A 57 -9.90 -9.93 -4.75
N THR A 58 -10.98 -10.68 -4.60
CA THR A 58 -11.95 -10.99 -5.64
C THR A 58 -13.35 -10.58 -5.22
N ILE A 59 -14.31 -10.68 -6.11
CA ILE A 59 -15.74 -10.45 -5.82
C ILE A 59 -16.23 -11.30 -4.62
N ALA A 60 -15.65 -12.50 -4.42
CA ALA A 60 -16.00 -13.34 -3.26
C ALA A 60 -15.61 -12.73 -1.92
N ASP A 61 -14.68 -11.77 -1.90
CA ASP A 61 -14.21 -11.11 -0.68
C ASP A 61 -15.07 -9.90 -0.29
N LEU A 62 -15.94 -9.42 -1.22
CA LEU A 62 -16.87 -8.33 -0.93
C LEU A 62 -17.89 -8.75 0.13
N GLN A 63 -18.02 -7.92 1.16
CA GLN A 63 -18.91 -8.19 2.29
C GLN A 63 -20.32 -7.70 2.00
N ALA A 64 -21.28 -8.60 2.06
CA ALA A 64 -22.71 -8.33 2.00
C ALA A 64 -23.44 -9.16 3.04
N ILE A 65 -24.61 -8.70 3.49
CA ILE A 65 -25.49 -9.40 4.40
C ILE A 65 -26.65 -9.95 3.57
N ASP A 66 -26.70 -11.27 3.45
CA ASP A 66 -27.83 -11.96 2.81
C ASP A 66 -29.04 -11.96 3.73
N ASN A 67 -30.14 -11.41 3.26
CA ASN A 67 -31.42 -11.41 3.98
C ASN A 67 -32.33 -12.60 3.59
N GLY A 68 -31.73 -13.68 3.05
CA GLY A 68 -32.43 -14.95 2.77
C GLY A 68 -32.84 -15.16 1.31
N SER A 69 -32.44 -14.26 0.39
CA SER A 69 -32.74 -14.38 -1.05
C SER A 69 -31.49 -14.61 -1.90
N GLY A 70 -30.31 -14.74 -1.29
CA GLY A 70 -29.02 -14.71 -1.97
C GLY A 70 -28.74 -13.33 -2.57
N PHE A 71 -27.53 -13.13 -3.06
CA PHE A 71 -27.13 -11.88 -3.70
C PHE A 71 -26.16 -12.10 -4.86
N SER A 72 -26.05 -11.10 -5.71
CA SER A 72 -25.13 -11.06 -6.85
C SER A 72 -24.47 -9.69 -6.96
N TRP A 73 -23.28 -9.67 -7.53
CA TRP A 73 -22.51 -8.46 -7.78
C TRP A 73 -22.45 -8.13 -9.27
N TYR A 74 -22.41 -6.85 -9.58
CA TYR A 74 -22.39 -6.30 -10.93
C TYR A 74 -21.35 -5.19 -11.03
N ASP A 75 -20.86 -4.92 -12.25
CA ASP A 75 -19.90 -3.86 -12.55
C ASP A 75 -20.53 -2.46 -12.64
N THR A 76 -21.85 -2.41 -12.97
CA THR A 76 -22.59 -1.15 -13.06
C THR A 76 -23.97 -1.26 -12.43
N ALA A 77 -24.59 -0.12 -12.15
CA ALA A 77 -25.95 -0.05 -11.60
C ALA A 77 -27.01 -0.69 -12.50
N THR A 78 -26.73 -0.81 -13.80
CA THR A 78 -27.69 -1.25 -14.83
C THR A 78 -27.25 -2.51 -15.59
N SER A 79 -26.08 -3.06 -15.29
CA SER A 79 -25.58 -4.29 -15.94
C SER A 79 -26.53 -5.45 -15.72
N THR A 80 -26.67 -6.29 -16.74
CA THR A 80 -27.41 -7.56 -16.66
C THR A 80 -26.49 -8.75 -16.41
N GLU A 81 -25.18 -8.55 -16.52
CA GLU A 81 -24.19 -9.59 -16.31
C GLU A 81 -23.74 -9.65 -14.85
N ILE A 82 -23.88 -10.83 -14.23
CA ILE A 82 -23.40 -11.10 -12.89
C ILE A 82 -21.87 -11.31 -12.94
N LEU A 83 -21.16 -10.63 -12.08
CA LEU A 83 -19.72 -10.81 -11.94
C LEU A 83 -19.41 -12.19 -11.33
N PRO A 84 -18.52 -12.99 -11.96
CA PRO A 84 -18.03 -14.23 -11.37
C PRO A 84 -17.30 -13.96 -10.04
N LEU A 85 -17.46 -14.84 -9.06
CA LEU A 85 -16.85 -14.68 -7.72
C LEU A 85 -15.32 -14.59 -7.76
N GLY A 86 -14.67 -15.20 -8.75
CA GLY A 86 -13.23 -15.14 -8.96
C GLY A 86 -12.72 -13.89 -9.70
N THR A 87 -13.60 -12.94 -10.07
CA THR A 87 -13.19 -11.70 -10.71
C THR A 87 -12.41 -10.85 -9.71
N GLY A 88 -11.19 -10.42 -10.09
CA GLY A 88 -10.34 -9.57 -9.25
C GLY A 88 -10.96 -8.20 -9.01
N LEU A 89 -10.79 -7.68 -7.79
CA LEU A 89 -11.18 -6.32 -7.44
C LEU A 89 -10.11 -5.31 -7.88
N ALA A 90 -10.55 -4.14 -8.33
CA ALA A 90 -9.66 -3.04 -8.71
C ALA A 90 -9.79 -1.84 -7.78
N ASN A 91 -8.68 -1.12 -7.58
CA ASN A 91 -8.64 0.02 -6.69
C ASN A 91 -9.44 1.20 -7.23
N GLY A 92 -10.33 1.75 -6.41
CA GLY A 92 -11.19 2.89 -6.75
C GLY A 92 -12.42 2.52 -7.58
N GLU A 93 -12.59 1.24 -7.95
CA GLU A 93 -13.75 0.79 -8.72
C GLU A 93 -14.98 0.60 -7.83
N ASP A 94 -16.13 0.81 -8.46
CA ASP A 94 -17.46 0.64 -7.86
C ASP A 94 -18.05 -0.71 -8.27
N TYR A 95 -18.59 -1.43 -7.31
CA TYR A 95 -19.34 -2.68 -7.51
C TYR A 95 -20.75 -2.52 -6.98
N TYR A 96 -21.69 -3.21 -7.60
CA TYR A 96 -23.11 -3.01 -7.35
C TYR A 96 -23.78 -4.30 -6.88
N LEU A 97 -24.37 -4.24 -5.69
CA LEU A 97 -25.03 -5.37 -5.04
C LEU A 97 -26.53 -5.39 -5.34
N ASP A 98 -27.06 -6.55 -5.72
CA ASP A 98 -28.47 -6.82 -5.86
C ASP A 98 -28.79 -8.18 -5.23
N ASN A 99 -30.07 -8.50 -5.03
CA ASN A 99 -30.43 -9.87 -4.69
C ASN A 99 -30.21 -10.82 -5.90
N ALA A 100 -30.23 -12.11 -5.64
CA ALA A 100 -29.99 -13.11 -6.70
C ALA A 100 -30.98 -13.04 -7.88
N ALA A 101 -32.17 -12.49 -7.66
CA ALA A 101 -33.18 -12.29 -8.69
C ALA A 101 -33.02 -10.98 -9.47
N GLY A 102 -32.16 -10.07 -9.05
CA GLY A 102 -31.90 -8.79 -9.71
C GLY A 102 -33.07 -7.79 -9.66
N ASN A 103 -33.86 -7.82 -8.59
CA ASN A 103 -35.13 -7.08 -8.52
C ASN A 103 -35.27 -6.15 -7.31
N CYS A 104 -34.18 -5.76 -6.68
CA CYS A 104 -34.18 -4.79 -5.56
C CYS A 104 -34.45 -3.33 -5.98
N GLY A 105 -34.64 -3.06 -7.23
CA GLY A 105 -34.85 -1.71 -7.75
C GLY A 105 -33.53 -0.94 -7.88
N THR A 106 -33.07 -0.26 -6.82
CA THR A 106 -31.78 0.42 -6.84
C THR A 106 -30.71 -0.45 -6.19
N ARG A 107 -29.66 -0.79 -6.93
CA ARG A 107 -28.51 -1.55 -6.43
C ARG A 107 -27.71 -0.73 -5.44
N ILE A 108 -27.17 -1.41 -4.43
CA ILE A 108 -26.27 -0.79 -3.45
C ILE A 108 -24.88 -0.71 -4.04
N LYS A 109 -24.35 0.50 -4.10
CA LYS A 109 -22.99 0.75 -4.56
C LYS A 109 -21.96 0.51 -3.45
N VAL A 110 -20.88 -0.21 -3.77
CA VAL A 110 -19.71 -0.43 -2.92
C VAL A 110 -18.48 0.03 -3.68
N THR A 111 -17.71 0.94 -3.08
CA THR A 111 -16.41 1.38 -3.62
C THR A 111 -15.30 0.59 -2.96
N VAL A 112 -14.36 0.07 -3.75
CA VAL A 112 -13.22 -0.71 -3.29
C VAL A 112 -11.99 0.17 -3.14
N SER A 113 -11.30 0.07 -2.01
CA SER A 113 -9.98 0.64 -1.77
C SER A 113 -8.96 -0.49 -1.64
N LEU A 114 -8.01 -0.57 -2.57
CA LEU A 114 -6.97 -1.59 -2.56
C LEU A 114 -5.65 -0.98 -2.10
N TYR A 115 -5.15 -1.46 -0.97
CA TYR A 115 -3.84 -1.09 -0.46
C TYR A 115 -2.78 -2.03 -1.05
N THR A 116 -1.80 -1.42 -1.72
CA THR A 116 -0.70 -2.12 -2.40
C THR A 116 0.63 -1.88 -1.68
N ALA A 117 1.72 -2.44 -2.19
CA ALA A 117 3.08 -2.16 -1.68
C ALA A 117 3.37 -0.65 -1.61
N PRO A 118 4.21 -0.22 -0.66
CA PRO A 118 4.75 1.14 -0.66
C PRO A 118 5.39 1.49 -2.00
N LEU A 119 5.39 2.78 -2.36
CA LEU A 119 6.04 3.29 -3.56
C LEU A 119 7.47 3.73 -3.23
N GLY A 120 8.37 3.59 -4.18
CA GLY A 120 9.76 4.04 -4.03
C GLY A 120 10.69 3.37 -5.04
N PRO A 121 11.97 3.79 -5.05
CA PRO A 121 12.97 3.14 -5.90
C PRO A 121 13.32 1.75 -5.34
N ASN A 122 13.46 0.80 -6.23
CA ASN A 122 13.87 -0.58 -5.91
C ASN A 122 15.39 -0.73 -5.69
N PHE A 123 16.14 0.35 -5.87
CA PHE A 123 17.56 0.45 -5.58
C PHE A 123 17.86 1.77 -4.86
N GLN A 124 18.62 1.71 -3.76
CA GLN A 124 19.01 2.89 -3.00
C GLN A 124 20.50 2.85 -2.66
N GLY A 125 21.21 3.90 -3.05
CA GLY A 125 22.60 4.14 -2.68
C GLY A 125 22.68 4.99 -1.40
N ILE A 126 23.44 4.54 -0.41
CA ILE A 126 23.65 5.25 0.85
C ILE A 126 25.12 5.67 0.93
N CYS A 127 25.36 6.95 1.14
CA CYS A 127 26.71 7.50 1.34
C CYS A 127 26.93 7.76 2.82
N VAL A 128 27.96 7.17 3.39
CA VAL A 128 28.29 7.28 4.83
C VAL A 128 29.80 7.44 5.03
N SER A 129 30.19 7.95 6.18
CA SER A 129 31.60 8.03 6.58
C SER A 129 32.11 6.78 7.33
N ALA A 130 31.20 5.88 7.73
CA ALA A 130 31.55 4.56 8.29
C ALA A 130 30.43 3.57 8.02
N LEU A 131 30.73 2.28 7.83
CA LEU A 131 29.73 1.23 7.52
C LEU A 131 28.60 1.15 8.53
N ASN A 132 28.88 1.35 9.82
CA ASN A 132 27.91 1.28 10.89
C ASN A 132 26.91 2.46 10.92
N GLN A 133 27.07 3.46 10.06
CA GLN A 133 26.17 4.61 9.97
C GLN A 133 25.04 4.37 8.98
N ALA A 134 25.15 3.39 8.07
CA ALA A 134 24.08 3.02 7.15
C ALA A 134 23.07 2.12 7.90
N THR A 135 21.90 2.65 8.15
CA THR A 135 20.80 1.92 8.81
C THR A 135 19.53 1.94 7.98
N LEU A 136 18.53 1.16 8.36
CA LEU A 136 17.21 1.18 7.71
C LEU A 136 16.55 2.55 7.75
N ALA A 137 16.91 3.41 8.72
CA ALA A 137 16.46 4.81 8.75
C ALA A 137 16.98 5.65 7.56
N SER A 138 18.04 5.17 6.89
CA SER A 138 18.59 5.82 5.68
C SER A 138 17.84 5.45 4.41
N LEU A 139 16.97 4.43 4.45
CA LEU A 139 16.13 4.03 3.34
C LEU A 139 14.79 4.76 3.39
N TYR A 140 14.18 4.95 2.23
CA TYR A 140 12.85 5.52 2.18
C TYR A 140 11.92 4.73 1.26
N ALA A 141 10.64 4.75 1.61
CA ALA A 141 9.53 4.33 0.77
C ALA A 141 8.30 5.17 1.14
N ILE A 142 7.46 5.45 0.17
CA ILE A 142 6.25 6.27 0.34
C ILE A 142 5.08 5.33 0.59
N GLY A 143 4.45 5.48 1.74
CA GLY A 143 3.32 4.66 2.15
C GLY A 143 2.80 5.03 3.52
N ASN A 144 1.82 4.29 4.00
CA ASN A 144 1.22 4.50 5.31
C ASN A 144 1.87 3.58 6.34
N ASN A 145 2.52 4.16 7.35
CA ASN A 145 3.21 3.43 8.43
C ASN A 145 4.16 2.35 7.89
N VAL A 146 5.09 2.76 7.01
CA VAL A 146 6.04 1.86 6.35
C VAL A 146 6.94 1.19 7.38
N GLN A 147 7.07 -0.13 7.26
CA GLN A 147 7.96 -0.97 8.05
C GLN A 147 8.91 -1.76 7.14
N TRP A 148 10.09 -2.07 7.64
CA TRP A 148 11.13 -2.78 6.89
C TRP A 148 11.29 -4.22 7.36
N TYR A 149 11.58 -5.12 6.42
CA TYR A 149 11.71 -6.55 6.65
C TYR A 149 12.91 -7.11 5.91
N SER A 150 13.43 -8.26 6.39
CA SER A 150 14.51 -8.99 5.71
C SER A 150 14.00 -9.98 4.65
N GLN A 151 12.70 -10.20 4.57
CA GLN A 151 12.09 -11.21 3.68
C GLN A 151 10.88 -10.63 2.93
N PRO A 152 10.57 -11.14 1.73
CA PRO A 152 9.42 -10.68 0.94
C PRO A 152 8.08 -10.99 1.60
N PHE A 153 8.00 -12.05 2.40
CA PHE A 153 6.79 -12.50 3.09
C PHE A 153 7.09 -12.91 4.53
N GLY A 154 6.13 -12.76 5.43
CA GLY A 154 6.26 -13.14 6.82
C GLY A 154 7.36 -12.36 7.56
N GLY A 155 7.85 -12.94 8.65
CA GLY A 155 8.89 -12.31 9.48
C GLY A 155 8.39 -11.14 10.32
N VAL A 156 9.29 -10.63 11.16
CA VAL A 156 9.04 -9.47 12.05
C VAL A 156 9.62 -8.23 11.41
N ALA A 157 8.99 -7.08 11.64
CA ALA A 157 9.52 -5.79 11.24
C ALA A 157 10.87 -5.53 11.94
N LEU A 158 11.84 -5.06 11.16
CA LEU A 158 13.16 -4.70 11.63
C LEU A 158 13.15 -3.31 12.25
N PRO A 159 13.88 -3.07 13.35
CA PRO A 159 14.10 -1.73 13.89
C PRO A 159 14.80 -0.84 12.87
N LEU A 160 14.45 0.44 12.82
CA LEU A 160 15.12 1.41 11.93
C LEU A 160 16.62 1.59 12.20
N THR A 161 17.07 1.21 13.40
CA THR A 161 18.50 1.19 13.79
C THR A 161 19.28 0.00 13.24
N THR A 162 18.60 -0.96 12.58
CA THR A 162 19.27 -2.10 11.94
C THR A 162 20.26 -1.62 10.91
N ILE A 163 21.52 -2.03 11.02
CA ILE A 163 22.57 -1.71 10.05
C ILE A 163 22.25 -2.43 8.74
N VAL A 164 22.28 -1.69 7.64
CA VAL A 164 22.08 -2.26 6.31
C VAL A 164 23.42 -2.74 5.72
N THR A 165 23.35 -3.88 5.03
CA THR A 165 24.51 -4.47 4.36
C THR A 165 24.47 -4.17 2.88
N SER A 166 25.57 -3.69 2.32
CA SER A 166 25.69 -3.46 0.88
C SER A 166 25.48 -4.74 0.08
N GLY A 167 24.67 -4.67 -0.99
CA GLY A 167 24.29 -5.83 -1.80
C GLY A 167 23.08 -6.61 -1.27
N SER A 168 22.56 -6.28 -0.08
CA SER A 168 21.37 -6.90 0.48
C SER A 168 20.09 -6.25 -0.08
N THR A 169 19.00 -7.02 -0.03
CA THR A 169 17.64 -6.52 -0.35
C THR A 169 16.83 -6.48 0.94
N TYR A 170 16.24 -5.33 1.21
CA TYR A 170 15.25 -5.12 2.27
C TYR A 170 13.88 -4.90 1.66
N TYR A 171 12.84 -5.16 2.41
CA TYR A 171 11.47 -5.16 1.91
C TYR A 171 10.63 -4.17 2.69
N ALA A 172 10.15 -3.13 2.03
CA ALA A 172 9.24 -2.15 2.63
C ALA A 172 7.80 -2.65 2.52
N GLY A 173 7.11 -2.78 3.65
CA GLY A 173 5.69 -3.11 3.72
C GLY A 173 4.91 -1.99 4.40
N GLN A 174 3.62 -1.91 4.14
CA GLN A 174 2.72 -1.00 4.84
C GLN A 174 1.50 -1.75 5.36
N THR A 175 0.78 -1.12 6.28
CA THR A 175 -0.41 -1.66 6.89
C THR A 175 -1.61 -0.80 6.51
N ASN A 176 -2.69 -1.43 6.07
CA ASN A 176 -3.95 -0.73 5.86
C ASN A 176 -4.46 -0.18 7.21
N PRO A 177 -4.69 1.13 7.35
CA PRO A 177 -5.10 1.74 8.62
C PRO A 177 -6.53 1.36 9.06
N ILE A 178 -7.36 0.86 8.14
CA ILE A 178 -8.75 0.50 8.39
C ILE A 178 -8.86 -0.95 8.83
N THR A 179 -8.25 -1.86 8.07
CA THR A 179 -8.38 -3.32 8.29
C THR A 179 -7.23 -3.93 9.08
N GLY A 180 -6.10 -3.21 9.20
CA GLY A 180 -4.87 -3.72 9.81
C GLY A 180 -4.13 -4.77 8.97
N CYS A 181 -4.60 -5.09 7.76
CA CYS A 181 -3.93 -6.07 6.90
C CYS A 181 -2.60 -5.53 6.36
N LEU A 182 -1.64 -6.43 6.17
CA LEU A 182 -0.36 -6.14 5.54
C LEU A 182 -0.50 -6.18 4.02
N THR A 183 0.20 -5.26 3.34
CA THR A 183 0.30 -5.27 1.87
C THR A 183 1.43 -6.17 1.39
N SER A 184 1.51 -6.38 0.09
CA SER A 184 2.75 -6.82 -0.56
C SER A 184 3.89 -5.85 -0.23
N ARG A 185 5.14 -6.26 -0.44
CA ARG A 185 6.32 -5.48 -0.06
C ARG A 185 7.09 -5.00 -1.27
N LEU A 186 7.55 -3.74 -1.22
CA LEU A 186 8.49 -3.19 -2.19
C LEU A 186 9.89 -3.76 -1.89
N PRO A 187 10.54 -4.50 -2.80
CA PRO A 187 11.92 -4.90 -2.64
C PRO A 187 12.85 -3.70 -2.91
N VAL A 188 13.80 -3.45 -2.01
CA VAL A 188 14.79 -2.38 -2.12
C VAL A 188 16.19 -2.97 -1.97
N SER A 189 16.94 -3.02 -3.06
CA SER A 189 18.35 -3.39 -3.05
C SER A 189 19.21 -2.19 -2.62
N VAL A 190 20.20 -2.43 -1.78
CA VAL A 190 20.97 -1.37 -1.14
C VAL A 190 22.45 -1.45 -1.54
N ALA A 191 23.03 -0.32 -1.91
CA ALA A 191 24.49 -0.13 -2.01
C ALA A 191 24.94 0.86 -0.94
N VAL A 192 25.90 0.45 -0.10
CA VAL A 192 26.50 1.32 0.92
C VAL A 192 27.89 1.72 0.43
N ASN A 193 28.08 3.02 0.23
CA ASN A 193 29.35 3.62 -0.19
C ASN A 193 29.95 4.39 0.98
N VAL A 194 31.13 3.96 1.42
CA VAL A 194 31.87 4.63 2.49
C VAL A 194 32.84 5.62 1.87
N VAL A 195 32.65 6.90 2.17
CA VAL A 195 33.56 7.98 1.75
C VAL A 195 34.07 8.68 2.97
N LEU A 196 35.32 8.38 3.34
CA LEU A 196 36.01 9.02 4.47
C LEU A 196 36.26 10.49 4.16
N GLY A 197 36.21 11.33 5.21
CA GLY A 197 36.62 12.73 5.09
C GLY A 197 38.10 12.86 4.65
N PRO A 198 38.44 13.94 3.95
CA PRO A 198 39.85 14.19 3.59
C PRO A 198 40.67 14.48 4.84
N THR A 199 41.97 14.17 4.77
CA THR A 199 42.96 14.53 5.76
C THR A 199 44.00 15.48 5.11
N GLY A 200 44.58 16.36 5.92
CA GLY A 200 45.56 17.34 5.44
C GLY A 200 45.85 18.38 6.51
N ASP A 201 46.77 19.29 6.20
CA ASP A 201 47.16 20.36 7.11
C ASP A 201 46.03 21.39 7.26
N ALA A 202 45.70 21.73 8.49
CA ALA A 202 44.66 22.72 8.82
C ALA A 202 45.06 24.16 8.46
N VAL A 203 46.37 24.44 8.26
CA VAL A 203 46.91 25.72 7.82
C VAL A 203 47.85 25.47 6.64
N GLN A 204 47.61 26.11 5.52
CA GLN A 204 48.42 25.96 4.34
C GLN A 204 48.94 27.32 3.88
N ASN A 205 50.28 27.43 3.66
CA ASN A 205 50.95 28.65 3.31
C ASN A 205 51.17 28.69 1.80
N PHE A 206 50.79 29.80 1.17
CA PHE A 206 50.90 30.01 -0.27
C PHE A 206 51.63 31.34 -0.55
N CYS A 207 52.83 31.26 -1.14
CA CYS A 207 53.54 32.44 -1.55
C CYS A 207 53.15 32.82 -2.98
N ASN A 208 52.73 34.06 -3.18
CA ASN A 208 52.35 34.58 -4.49
C ASN A 208 53.61 34.72 -5.35
N THR A 209 53.69 33.90 -6.39
CA THR A 209 54.70 34.10 -7.45
C THR A 209 54.18 35.09 -8.48
N THR A 210 55.01 36.03 -8.92
CA THR A 210 54.63 37.09 -9.84
C THR A 210 53.83 36.54 -11.04
N GLY A 211 52.60 36.95 -11.19
CA GLY A 211 51.68 36.56 -12.27
C GLY A 211 50.87 35.29 -12.11
N ASN A 212 50.97 34.57 -10.96
CA ASN A 212 50.16 33.36 -10.67
C ASN A 212 49.65 33.37 -9.20
N PRO A 213 48.56 34.09 -8.92
CA PRO A 213 48.01 34.14 -7.57
C PRO A 213 47.55 32.74 -7.12
N PRO A 214 47.74 32.40 -5.83
CA PRO A 214 47.25 31.15 -5.26
C PRO A 214 45.73 30.99 -5.40
N LYS A 215 45.28 29.77 -5.70
CA LYS A 215 43.89 29.45 -6.03
C LYS A 215 43.43 28.18 -5.30
N VAL A 216 42.14 27.95 -5.29
CA VAL A 216 41.49 26.79 -4.62
C VAL A 216 42.09 25.45 -5.07
N GLY A 217 42.51 25.35 -6.36
CA GLY A 217 43.18 24.17 -6.89
C GLY A 217 44.56 23.88 -6.30
N ASP A 218 45.13 24.82 -5.55
CA ASP A 218 46.43 24.66 -4.89
C ASP A 218 46.28 24.13 -3.46
N LEU A 219 45.05 24.07 -2.90
CA LEU A 219 44.76 23.46 -1.62
C LEU A 219 45.05 21.96 -1.68
N VAL A 220 45.71 21.44 -0.64
CA VAL A 220 46.17 20.05 -0.59
C VAL A 220 45.39 19.29 0.48
N ALA A 221 44.81 18.17 0.09
CA ALA A 221 44.21 17.21 1.00
C ALA A 221 44.27 15.79 0.40
N SER A 222 44.04 14.76 1.23
CA SER A 222 44.00 13.39 0.73
C SER A 222 42.79 13.15 -0.17
N GLY A 223 42.96 12.33 -1.23
CA GLY A 223 41.87 11.91 -2.13
C GLY A 223 41.52 12.90 -3.24
N ILE A 224 40.36 12.77 -3.82
CA ILE A 224 39.78 13.68 -4.83
C ILE A 224 38.85 14.63 -4.10
N ASN A 225 39.10 15.93 -4.16
CA ASN A 225 38.46 16.89 -3.30
C ASN A 225 37.56 17.87 -4.05
N ASN A 226 36.37 18.13 -3.47
CA ASN A 226 35.61 19.34 -3.69
C ASN A 226 35.89 20.33 -2.55
N TRP A 227 35.97 21.61 -2.90
CA TRP A 227 36.21 22.69 -1.94
C TRP A 227 35.03 23.66 -1.88
N TYR A 228 34.76 24.14 -0.68
CA TYR A 228 33.63 25.04 -0.39
C TYR A 228 34.08 26.25 0.39
N PHE A 229 33.42 27.39 0.17
CA PHE A 229 33.73 28.64 0.85
C PHE A 229 33.28 28.65 2.33
N THR A 230 32.17 27.96 2.66
CA THR A 230 31.68 27.80 4.04
C THR A 230 31.37 26.34 4.37
N SER A 231 31.25 26.02 5.66
CA SER A 231 30.92 24.66 6.10
C SER A 231 29.54 24.17 5.60
N THR A 232 28.60 25.11 5.33
CA THR A 232 27.22 24.82 4.93
C THR A 232 26.95 25.04 3.45
N SER A 233 27.95 25.58 2.69
CA SER A 233 27.79 25.81 1.26
C SER A 233 27.60 24.49 0.51
N ALA A 234 26.63 24.48 -0.42
CA ALA A 234 26.45 23.42 -1.42
C ALA A 234 27.15 23.74 -2.75
N LEU A 235 27.66 24.96 -2.92
CA LEU A 235 28.34 25.39 -4.15
C LEU A 235 29.80 24.99 -4.10
N VAL A 236 30.20 24.08 -4.96
CA VAL A 236 31.62 23.70 -5.16
C VAL A 236 32.37 24.86 -5.80
N LEU A 237 33.51 25.24 -5.23
CA LEU A 237 34.38 26.26 -5.76
C LEU A 237 35.10 25.77 -7.00
N SER A 238 35.27 26.68 -7.99
CA SER A 238 36.15 26.42 -9.13
C SER A 238 37.59 26.30 -8.66
N PRO A 239 38.39 25.36 -9.19
CA PRO A 239 39.83 25.28 -8.89
C PRO A 239 40.60 26.59 -9.21
N ASN A 240 40.07 27.41 -10.11
CA ASN A 240 40.67 28.68 -10.47
C ASN A 240 40.25 29.89 -9.60
N THR A 241 39.39 29.64 -8.58
CA THR A 241 38.99 30.69 -7.63
C THR A 241 40.20 31.14 -6.82
N PRO A 242 40.55 32.45 -6.80
CA PRO A 242 41.69 32.95 -5.99
C PRO A 242 41.44 32.67 -4.50
N LEU A 243 42.52 32.33 -3.78
CA LEU A 243 42.46 32.18 -2.31
C LEU A 243 42.40 33.56 -1.65
N VAL A 244 41.68 33.62 -0.54
CA VAL A 244 41.57 34.81 0.34
C VAL A 244 42.42 34.57 1.58
N ASN A 245 43.34 35.53 1.86
CA ASN A 245 44.24 35.40 3.02
C ASN A 245 43.48 35.29 4.33
N GLY A 246 43.82 34.29 5.15
CA GLY A 246 43.19 34.01 6.45
C GLY A 246 41.84 33.32 6.37
N HIS A 247 41.28 33.09 5.17
CA HIS A 247 40.00 32.40 5.02
C HIS A 247 40.12 30.91 5.26
N VAL A 248 39.05 30.30 5.81
CA VAL A 248 38.96 28.85 6.04
C VAL A 248 38.09 28.21 4.96
N TYR A 249 38.72 27.34 4.17
CA TYR A 249 38.05 26.52 3.14
C TYR A 249 37.68 25.15 3.69
N TYR A 250 36.65 24.52 3.13
CA TYR A 250 36.10 23.25 3.58
C TYR A 250 36.21 22.22 2.48
N GLY A 251 37.12 21.26 2.64
CA GLY A 251 37.36 20.17 1.68
C GLY A 251 36.55 18.90 1.99
N THR A 252 36.03 18.25 0.98
CA THR A 252 35.38 16.93 1.06
C THR A 252 36.08 15.95 0.15
N ASN A 253 36.04 14.67 0.43
CA ASN A 253 36.40 13.62 -0.51
C ASN A 253 35.22 13.27 -1.41
N VAL A 254 35.49 12.99 -2.67
CA VAL A 254 34.50 12.59 -3.68
C VAL A 254 34.78 11.16 -4.13
N SER A 255 33.77 10.31 -4.09
CA SER A 255 33.74 8.98 -4.72
C SER A 255 32.36 8.80 -5.35
N ALA A 256 32.27 9.20 -6.63
CA ALA A 256 30.97 9.27 -7.34
C ALA A 256 30.11 8.01 -7.17
N PRO A 257 28.82 8.17 -6.87
CA PRO A 257 28.06 9.41 -6.77
C PRO A 257 28.11 10.08 -5.38
N CYS A 258 28.96 9.62 -4.48
CA CYS A 258 29.01 10.04 -3.07
C CYS A 258 30.07 11.10 -2.81
N GLU A 259 29.81 11.87 -1.77
CA GLU A 259 30.74 12.84 -1.19
C GLU A 259 30.78 12.66 0.32
N SER A 260 31.97 12.87 0.95
CA SER A 260 32.12 12.70 2.39
C SER A 260 31.29 13.72 3.17
N THR A 261 30.66 13.27 4.26
CA THR A 261 29.93 14.15 5.18
C THR A 261 30.86 14.95 6.09
N GLN A 262 32.06 14.41 6.34
CA GLN A 262 33.10 15.09 7.09
C GLN A 262 33.91 15.98 6.16
N LYS A 263 34.19 17.24 6.62
CA LYS A 263 34.94 18.25 5.89
C LYS A 263 36.25 18.54 6.60
N LEU A 264 37.34 18.58 5.83
CA LEU A 264 38.61 19.12 6.28
C LEU A 264 38.51 20.65 6.26
N GLN A 265 38.94 21.31 7.34
CA GLN A 265 39.05 22.76 7.40
C GLN A 265 40.48 23.15 7.13
N VAL A 266 40.70 24.02 6.13
CA VAL A 266 42.01 24.51 5.74
C VAL A 266 42.01 26.02 5.72
N GLN A 267 42.81 26.65 6.60
CA GLN A 267 43.07 28.07 6.54
C GLN A 267 44.17 28.36 5.55
N SER A 268 43.90 29.26 4.61
CA SER A 268 44.94 29.74 3.66
C SER A 268 45.66 30.93 4.23
N VAL A 269 46.99 30.88 4.23
CA VAL A 269 47.89 32.00 4.61
C VAL A 269 48.70 32.40 3.38
N LEU A 270 48.51 33.65 2.96
CA LEU A 270 49.21 34.17 1.79
C LEU A 270 50.41 35.03 2.21
N CYS A 271 51.59 34.78 1.63
CA CYS A 271 52.81 35.56 1.86
C CYS A 271 53.13 36.55 0.73
#